data_0db2611ea86b327244274f0caf3ae464
#
_entry.id   0db2611ea86b327244274f0caf3ae464
#
_cell.length_a   1.000
_cell.length_b   1.000
_cell.length_c   1.000
_cell.angle_alpha   90.00
_cell.angle_beta   90.00
_cell.angle_gamma   90.00
#
_symmetry.space_group_name_H-M   'P 1'
#
loop_
_entity.id
_entity.type
_entity.pdbx_description
1 polymer ?
#
loop_
_entity_poly.entity_id
_entity_poly.type
_entity_poly.pdbx_seq_one_letter_code
_entity_poly.pdbx_strand_id
1 'polypeptide(L)'
;MCGADLSCIEAKRINVSAAYFLSIEFQQTGYLVYRTYKASYGNLPGTPVPIKFNEFLPDTQQIGLGVVVNQTGWEQLLENNKQNFFSDFVQRSRFASLYPTSLSPDQFVDQLFGNAGMTPSAIERTEAVNEFGAAMTTNDLAARARSLRHVAENSTLAEQEFNKAFVLMQYFGYLRRNPNDPPEPGLDFAGYNFWLNKLNQFNGDFRNADMVKSFLVSTEYRQRFGF
;
A
#
# COMPACT_ATOMS: atom_id res chain seq x y z
N MET A 1 20.44 27.17 -5.08
CA MET A 1 19.82 27.33 -3.74
C MET A 1 18.73 28.37 -3.84
N CYS A 2 17.62 28.24 -3.07
CA CYS A 2 16.49 29.20 -3.15
C CYS A 2 16.76 30.56 -2.51
N GLY A 3 17.83 30.71 -1.72
CA GLY A 3 18.00 31.90 -0.89
C GLY A 3 16.80 32.16 0.02
N ALA A 4 16.30 33.40 0.05
CA ALA A 4 15.11 33.80 0.79
C ALA A 4 13.80 33.74 -0.04
N ASP A 5 13.84 33.20 -1.24
CA ASP A 5 12.64 33.05 -2.09
C ASP A 5 11.71 31.96 -1.51
N LEU A 6 10.61 32.40 -0.89
CA LEU A 6 9.63 31.55 -0.24
C LEU A 6 8.93 30.62 -1.24
N SER A 7 8.70 31.05 -2.48
CA SER A 7 8.06 30.21 -3.52
C SER A 7 8.96 29.06 -3.94
N CYS A 8 10.25 29.31 -4.09
CA CYS A 8 11.25 28.30 -4.36
C CYS A 8 11.39 27.31 -3.19
N ILE A 9 11.39 27.80 -1.94
CA ILE A 9 11.46 26.95 -0.75
C ILE A 9 10.25 26.04 -0.66
N GLU A 10 9.05 26.58 -0.90
CA GLU A 10 7.80 25.84 -0.89
C GLU A 10 7.79 24.74 -1.96
N ALA A 11 8.16 25.08 -3.20
CA ALA A 11 8.25 24.11 -4.29
C ALA A 11 9.23 22.97 -3.97
N LYS A 12 10.37 23.26 -3.35
CA LYS A 12 11.31 22.23 -2.91
C LYS A 12 10.75 21.37 -1.78
N ARG A 13 10.06 21.93 -0.79
CA ARG A 13 9.42 21.18 0.27
C ARG A 13 8.39 20.21 -0.29
N ILE A 14 7.53 20.64 -1.21
CA ILE A 14 6.54 19.79 -1.88
C ILE A 14 7.24 18.64 -2.62
N ASN A 15 8.28 18.95 -3.40
CA ASN A 15 8.99 17.96 -4.18
C ASN A 15 9.70 16.91 -3.29
N VAL A 16 10.38 17.35 -2.23
CA VAL A 16 11.06 16.44 -1.29
C VAL A 16 10.04 15.56 -0.54
N SER A 17 8.94 16.14 -0.08
CA SER A 17 7.88 15.40 0.61
C SER A 17 7.22 14.38 -0.31
N ALA A 18 6.93 14.75 -1.55
CA ALA A 18 6.37 13.82 -2.53
C ALA A 18 7.37 12.74 -2.96
N ALA A 19 8.67 13.08 -3.04
CA ALA A 19 9.72 12.14 -3.41
C ALA A 19 9.77 10.92 -2.48
N TYR A 20 9.43 11.08 -1.20
CA TYR A 20 9.32 9.95 -0.27
C TYR A 20 8.31 8.90 -0.77
N PHE A 21 7.11 9.31 -1.18
CA PHE A 21 6.08 8.38 -1.67
C PHE A 21 6.37 7.82 -3.07
N LEU A 22 7.35 8.39 -3.76
CA LEU A 22 7.84 7.91 -5.06
C LEU A 22 9.16 7.16 -4.95
N SER A 23 9.75 7.11 -3.76
CA SER A 23 11.03 6.44 -3.52
C SER A 23 10.93 4.92 -3.62
N ILE A 24 12.05 4.28 -3.88
CA ILE A 24 12.16 2.82 -3.88
C ILE A 24 11.73 2.25 -2.52
N GLU A 25 12.16 2.89 -1.43
CA GLU A 25 11.81 2.49 -0.08
C GLU A 25 10.28 2.40 0.09
N PHE A 26 9.56 3.45 -0.27
CA PHE A 26 8.11 3.44 -0.13
C PHE A 26 7.44 2.45 -1.08
N GLN A 27 7.84 2.43 -2.36
CA GLN A 27 7.26 1.54 -3.37
C GLN A 27 7.41 0.06 -2.99
N GLN A 28 8.55 -0.29 -2.40
CA GLN A 28 8.89 -1.67 -2.05
C GLN A 28 8.48 -2.07 -0.62
N THR A 29 7.99 -1.12 0.18
CA THR A 29 7.52 -1.36 1.55
C THR A 29 6.05 -0.97 1.71
N GLY A 30 5.74 0.27 1.99
CA GLY A 30 4.37 0.73 2.29
C GLY A 30 3.37 0.47 1.17
N TYR A 31 3.74 0.71 -0.08
CA TYR A 31 2.86 0.42 -1.20
C TYR A 31 2.67 -1.08 -1.44
N LEU A 32 3.67 -1.90 -1.16
CA LEU A 32 3.53 -3.35 -1.18
C LEU A 32 2.58 -3.83 -0.08
N VAL A 33 2.70 -3.30 1.15
CA VAL A 33 1.75 -3.57 2.25
C VAL A 33 0.32 -3.23 1.84
N TYR A 34 0.08 -2.04 1.30
CA TYR A 34 -1.24 -1.65 0.80
C TYR A 34 -1.83 -2.69 -0.18
N ARG A 35 -1.05 -3.08 -1.20
CA ARG A 35 -1.48 -4.05 -2.21
C ARG A 35 -1.68 -5.46 -1.64
N THR A 36 -0.87 -5.85 -0.64
CA THR A 36 -1.06 -7.13 0.05
C THR A 36 -2.40 -7.17 0.77
N TYR A 37 -2.78 -6.11 1.49
CA TYR A 37 -4.09 -6.02 2.12
C TYR A 37 -5.22 -5.97 1.09
N LYS A 38 -5.03 -5.25 -0.01
CA LYS A 38 -6.01 -5.18 -1.10
C LYS A 38 -6.24 -6.55 -1.74
N ALA A 39 -5.19 -7.30 -2.05
CA ALA A 39 -5.27 -8.65 -2.59
C ALA A 39 -5.89 -9.64 -1.60
N SER A 40 -5.58 -9.49 -0.30
CA SER A 40 -6.05 -10.43 0.71
C SER A 40 -7.49 -10.21 1.15
N TYR A 41 -7.95 -8.95 1.23
CA TYR A 41 -9.19 -8.61 1.92
C TYR A 41 -10.15 -7.73 1.11
N GLY A 42 -9.72 -7.24 -0.06
CA GLY A 42 -10.44 -6.17 -0.74
C GLY A 42 -10.41 -4.86 0.06
N ASN A 43 -11.42 -4.04 -0.11
CA ASN A 43 -11.59 -2.87 0.76
C ASN A 43 -12.23 -3.29 2.08
N LEU A 44 -11.93 -2.53 3.13
CA LEU A 44 -12.59 -2.72 4.42
C LEU A 44 -14.11 -2.47 4.28
N PRO A 45 -14.96 -3.18 5.03
CA PRO A 45 -16.41 -3.05 4.91
C PRO A 45 -16.89 -1.60 5.01
N GLY A 46 -17.63 -1.15 4.00
CA GLY A 46 -18.18 0.21 3.94
C GLY A 46 -17.15 1.32 3.71
N THR A 47 -15.91 1.00 3.31
CA THR A 47 -14.85 2.00 3.09
C THR A 47 -14.22 1.86 1.70
N PRO A 48 -13.59 2.92 1.17
CA PRO A 48 -12.86 2.86 -0.10
C PRO A 48 -11.40 2.38 0.04
N VAL A 49 -10.95 2.00 1.23
CA VAL A 49 -9.55 1.68 1.54
C VAL A 49 -9.39 0.25 2.08
N PRO A 50 -8.27 -0.45 1.80
CA PRO A 50 -8.08 -1.84 2.22
C PRO A 50 -7.49 -2.00 3.62
N ILE A 51 -6.90 -0.95 4.20
CA ILE A 51 -6.07 -1.02 5.39
C ILE A 51 -6.24 0.20 6.29
N LYS A 52 -6.08 0.02 7.61
CA LYS A 52 -6.02 1.10 8.60
C LYS A 52 -4.58 1.49 8.93
N PHE A 53 -4.40 2.72 9.45
CA PHE A 53 -3.09 3.26 9.84
C PHE A 53 -2.35 2.38 10.85
N ASN A 54 -3.05 1.85 11.84
CA ASN A 54 -2.47 1.00 12.88
C ASN A 54 -2.01 -0.38 12.40
N GLU A 55 -2.54 -0.87 11.27
CA GLU A 55 -2.07 -2.08 10.59
C GLU A 55 -0.92 -1.76 9.62
N PHE A 56 -1.03 -0.65 8.91
CA PHE A 56 -0.07 -0.21 7.90
C PHE A 56 1.32 0.05 8.46
N LEU A 57 1.40 0.76 9.58
CA LEU A 57 2.68 1.23 10.12
C LEU A 57 3.61 0.08 10.54
N PRO A 58 3.18 -0.88 11.38
CA PRO A 58 4.06 -1.98 11.80
C PRO A 58 4.46 -2.88 10.62
N ASP A 59 3.56 -3.14 9.68
CA ASP A 59 3.85 -3.99 8.52
C ASP A 59 4.88 -3.33 7.58
N THR A 60 4.75 -2.02 7.37
CA THR A 60 5.74 -1.24 6.59
C THR A 60 7.10 -1.24 7.29
N GLN A 61 7.12 -1.10 8.61
CA GLN A 61 8.35 -1.15 9.40
C GLN A 61 9.00 -2.54 9.35
N GLN A 62 8.21 -3.62 9.34
CA GLN A 62 8.73 -4.99 9.22
C GLN A 62 9.49 -5.18 7.91
N ILE A 63 8.92 -4.75 6.77
CA ILE A 63 9.59 -4.86 5.47
C ILE A 63 10.82 -3.95 5.39
N GLY A 64 10.74 -2.73 5.92
CA GLY A 64 11.82 -1.74 5.89
C GLY A 64 12.92 -1.95 6.93
N LEU A 65 12.82 -2.94 7.79
CA LEU A 65 13.73 -3.10 8.94
C LEU A 65 15.18 -3.24 8.50
N GLY A 66 16.02 -2.28 8.91
CA GLY A 66 17.45 -2.24 8.63
C GLY A 66 17.82 -1.95 7.16
N VAL A 67 16.84 -1.74 6.27
CA VAL A 67 17.09 -1.44 4.86
C VAL A 67 17.51 0.01 4.71
N VAL A 68 18.70 0.23 4.14
CA VAL A 68 19.20 1.55 3.73
C VAL A 68 19.56 1.47 2.26
N VAL A 69 18.74 2.06 1.41
CA VAL A 69 18.93 2.00 -0.05
C VAL A 69 20.31 2.52 -0.44
N ASN A 70 20.94 1.85 -1.40
CA ASN A 70 22.32 2.06 -1.85
C ASN A 70 23.42 1.63 -0.85
N GLN A 71 23.10 1.08 0.30
CA GLN A 71 24.07 0.40 1.16
C GLN A 71 24.32 -1.04 0.65
N THR A 72 25.54 -1.52 0.71
CA THR A 72 25.88 -2.89 0.26
C THR A 72 24.94 -3.93 0.89
N GLY A 73 24.29 -4.76 0.05
CA GLY A 73 23.41 -5.84 0.49
C GLY A 73 21.97 -5.42 0.82
N TRP A 74 21.60 -4.15 0.62
CA TRP A 74 20.23 -3.68 0.93
C TRP A 74 19.14 -4.42 0.15
N GLU A 75 19.38 -4.79 -1.10
CA GLU A 75 18.41 -5.50 -1.94
C GLU A 75 18.11 -6.89 -1.38
N GLN A 76 19.13 -7.63 -0.98
CA GLN A 76 18.98 -8.96 -0.36
C GLN A 76 18.27 -8.87 0.99
N LEU A 77 18.60 -7.85 1.80
CA LEU A 77 17.92 -7.63 3.08
C LEU A 77 16.44 -7.31 2.88
N LEU A 78 16.12 -6.43 1.93
CA LEU A 78 14.75 -6.08 1.57
C LEU A 78 13.98 -7.32 1.10
N GLU A 79 14.59 -8.14 0.24
CA GLU A 79 13.97 -9.37 -0.27
C GLU A 79 13.69 -10.37 0.88
N ASN A 80 14.64 -10.57 1.79
CA ASN A 80 14.45 -11.42 2.97
C ASN A 80 13.32 -10.90 3.86
N ASN A 81 13.25 -9.59 4.07
CA ASN A 81 12.20 -8.97 4.87
C ASN A 81 10.80 -9.15 4.21
N LYS A 82 10.71 -9.02 2.89
CA LYS A 82 9.48 -9.30 2.15
C LYS A 82 9.04 -10.75 2.32
N GLN A 83 9.95 -11.71 2.15
CA GLN A 83 9.65 -13.13 2.33
C GLN A 83 9.13 -13.42 3.74
N ASN A 84 9.79 -12.87 4.76
CA ASN A 84 9.36 -13.01 6.15
C ASN A 84 7.97 -12.38 6.36
N PHE A 85 7.74 -11.17 5.84
CA PHE A 85 6.44 -10.51 5.92
C PHE A 85 5.31 -11.35 5.33
N PHE A 86 5.46 -11.88 4.10
CA PHE A 86 4.44 -12.71 3.49
C PHE A 86 4.23 -14.03 4.25
N SER A 87 5.30 -14.64 4.74
CA SER A 87 5.24 -15.85 5.56
C SER A 87 4.46 -15.64 6.85
N ASP A 88 4.69 -14.52 7.54
CA ASP A 88 3.95 -14.16 8.75
C ASP A 88 2.50 -13.77 8.44
N PHE A 89 2.29 -13.04 7.35
CA PHE A 89 0.99 -12.52 6.95
C PHE A 89 -0.04 -13.64 6.71
N VAL A 90 0.34 -14.69 5.99
CA VAL A 90 -0.57 -15.80 5.68
C VAL A 90 -0.93 -16.67 6.90
N GLN A 91 -0.21 -16.51 8.00
CA GLN A 91 -0.47 -17.18 9.27
C GLN A 91 -1.37 -16.38 10.22
N ARG A 92 -1.62 -15.10 9.93
CA ARG A 92 -2.47 -14.25 10.77
C ARG A 92 -3.89 -14.83 10.87
N SER A 93 -4.49 -14.77 12.03
CA SER A 93 -5.84 -15.35 12.28
C SER A 93 -6.88 -14.83 11.28
N ARG A 94 -6.83 -13.53 10.93
CA ARG A 94 -7.75 -12.95 9.93
C ARG A 94 -7.58 -13.61 8.56
N PHE A 95 -6.34 -13.83 8.11
CA PHE A 95 -6.07 -14.48 6.83
C PHE A 95 -6.48 -15.94 6.85
N ALA A 96 -6.07 -16.68 7.87
CA ALA A 96 -6.38 -18.11 8.01
C ALA A 96 -7.90 -18.38 8.07
N SER A 97 -8.68 -17.49 8.68
CA SER A 97 -10.14 -17.59 8.74
C SER A 97 -10.83 -17.40 7.39
N LEU A 98 -10.29 -16.51 6.54
CA LEU A 98 -10.83 -16.24 5.19
C LEU A 98 -10.39 -17.26 4.16
N TYR A 99 -9.23 -17.86 4.37
CA TYR A 99 -8.62 -18.81 3.45
C TYR A 99 -8.35 -20.14 4.17
N PRO A 100 -9.37 -20.98 4.40
CA PRO A 100 -9.15 -22.29 4.99
C PRO A 100 -8.21 -23.13 4.11
N THR A 101 -7.38 -23.95 4.75
CA THR A 101 -6.37 -24.76 4.05
C THR A 101 -6.96 -25.84 3.14
N SER A 102 -8.26 -26.10 3.27
CA SER A 102 -9.02 -27.03 2.42
C SER A 102 -9.33 -26.45 1.01
N LEU A 103 -9.15 -25.16 0.79
CA LEU A 103 -9.29 -24.59 -0.56
C LEU A 103 -8.33 -25.25 -1.53
N SER A 104 -8.77 -25.45 -2.78
CA SER A 104 -7.84 -25.77 -3.87
C SER A 104 -6.96 -24.55 -4.20
N PRO A 105 -5.78 -24.76 -4.81
CA PRO A 105 -4.95 -23.68 -5.32
C PRO A 105 -5.71 -22.69 -6.21
N ASP A 106 -6.54 -23.18 -7.13
CA ASP A 106 -7.37 -22.36 -8.01
C ASP A 106 -8.35 -21.48 -7.22
N GLN A 107 -9.08 -22.04 -6.27
CA GLN A 107 -10.03 -21.29 -5.43
C GLN A 107 -9.33 -20.22 -4.61
N PHE A 108 -8.15 -20.53 -4.06
CA PHE A 108 -7.35 -19.59 -3.31
C PHE A 108 -6.90 -18.40 -4.16
N VAL A 109 -6.34 -18.69 -5.32
CA VAL A 109 -5.85 -17.66 -6.26
C VAL A 109 -6.98 -16.81 -6.82
N ASP A 110 -8.10 -17.44 -7.24
CA ASP A 110 -9.27 -16.72 -7.74
C ASP A 110 -9.86 -15.76 -6.69
N GLN A 111 -9.85 -16.18 -5.42
CA GLN A 111 -10.30 -15.33 -4.32
C GLN A 111 -9.38 -14.13 -4.09
N LEU A 112 -8.05 -14.31 -4.20
CA LEU A 112 -7.08 -13.21 -4.10
C LEU A 112 -7.27 -12.19 -5.24
N PHE A 113 -7.36 -12.63 -6.49
CA PHE A 113 -7.61 -11.74 -7.63
C PHE A 113 -8.98 -11.05 -7.55
N GLY A 114 -10.01 -11.78 -7.08
CA GLY A 114 -11.33 -11.22 -6.84
C GLY A 114 -11.30 -10.08 -5.80
N ASN A 115 -10.61 -10.28 -4.69
CA ASN A 115 -10.42 -9.24 -3.66
C ASN A 115 -9.60 -8.05 -4.20
N ALA A 116 -8.57 -8.32 -5.00
CA ALA A 116 -7.79 -7.28 -5.67
C ALA A 116 -8.68 -6.41 -6.60
N GLY A 117 -9.82 -6.93 -7.05
CA GLY A 117 -10.73 -6.27 -7.97
C GLY A 117 -10.21 -6.29 -9.41
N MET A 118 -9.48 -7.34 -9.80
CA MET A 118 -8.90 -7.47 -11.12
C MET A 118 -9.17 -8.85 -11.72
N THR A 119 -9.19 -8.91 -13.05
CA THR A 119 -9.21 -10.16 -13.81
C THR A 119 -7.80 -10.46 -14.28
N PRO A 120 -7.15 -11.52 -13.79
CA PRO A 120 -5.80 -11.87 -14.23
C PRO A 120 -5.81 -12.39 -15.67
N SER A 121 -4.70 -12.25 -16.36
CA SER A 121 -4.41 -13.05 -17.55
C SER A 121 -4.25 -14.53 -17.17
N ALA A 122 -4.35 -15.41 -18.15
CA ALA A 122 -4.15 -16.86 -17.94
C ALA A 122 -2.73 -17.16 -17.38
N ILE A 123 -1.73 -16.39 -17.79
CA ILE A 123 -0.34 -16.55 -17.34
C ILE A 123 -0.22 -16.16 -15.85
N GLU A 124 -0.68 -14.96 -15.47
CA GLU A 124 -0.61 -14.49 -14.09
C GLU A 124 -1.32 -15.42 -13.11
N ARG A 125 -2.51 -15.90 -13.52
CA ARG A 125 -3.26 -16.87 -12.71
C ARG A 125 -2.48 -18.17 -12.56
N THR A 126 -1.95 -18.70 -13.67
CA THR A 126 -1.21 -19.97 -13.70
C THR A 126 0.07 -19.89 -12.85
N GLU A 127 0.82 -18.79 -12.91
CA GLU A 127 2.01 -18.58 -12.08
C GLU A 127 1.68 -18.65 -10.59
N ALA A 128 0.63 -17.94 -10.15
CA ALA A 128 0.21 -17.97 -8.76
C ALA A 128 -0.30 -19.35 -8.30
N VAL A 129 -1.00 -20.11 -9.17
CA VAL A 129 -1.48 -21.47 -8.86
C VAL A 129 -0.31 -22.45 -8.81
N ASN A 130 0.68 -22.34 -9.70
CA ASN A 130 1.83 -23.23 -9.80
C ASN A 130 2.73 -23.20 -8.55
N GLU A 131 2.62 -22.19 -7.69
CA GLU A 131 3.32 -22.16 -6.40
C GLU A 131 2.97 -23.37 -5.50
N PHE A 132 1.81 -23.96 -5.71
CA PHE A 132 1.34 -25.15 -4.99
C PHE A 132 1.78 -26.47 -5.65
N GLY A 133 2.38 -26.43 -6.85
CA GLY A 133 2.75 -27.64 -7.61
C GLY A 133 1.56 -28.54 -7.88
N ALA A 134 1.68 -29.83 -7.56
CA ALA A 134 0.61 -30.81 -7.74
C ALA A 134 -0.33 -30.94 -6.54
N ALA A 135 -0.26 -30.04 -5.56
CA ALA A 135 -1.11 -30.11 -4.37
C ALA A 135 -2.58 -29.84 -4.71
N MET A 136 -3.48 -30.62 -4.09
CA MET A 136 -4.93 -30.45 -4.24
C MET A 136 -5.53 -29.45 -3.24
N THR A 137 -4.75 -29.06 -2.26
CA THR A 137 -5.14 -28.13 -1.18
C THR A 137 -4.05 -27.12 -0.93
N THR A 138 -4.39 -26.06 -0.18
CA THR A 138 -3.46 -24.98 0.14
C THR A 138 -2.84 -25.10 1.54
N ASN A 139 -2.48 -26.32 1.96
CA ASN A 139 -1.85 -26.56 3.27
C ASN A 139 -0.43 -26.03 3.39
N ASP A 140 0.29 -25.88 2.26
CA ASP A 140 1.64 -25.33 2.24
C ASP A 140 1.62 -23.82 2.46
N LEU A 141 2.01 -23.39 3.66
CA LEU A 141 2.06 -21.97 4.03
C LEU A 141 3.08 -21.17 3.18
N ALA A 142 4.18 -21.80 2.79
CA ALA A 142 5.18 -21.13 1.95
C ALA A 142 4.63 -20.90 0.53
N ALA A 143 3.92 -21.87 -0.02
CA ALA A 143 3.23 -21.70 -1.31
C ALA A 143 2.15 -20.62 -1.24
N ARG A 144 1.37 -20.55 -0.15
CA ARG A 144 0.39 -19.48 0.09
C ARG A 144 1.05 -18.10 0.10
N ALA A 145 2.17 -17.98 0.79
CA ALA A 145 2.91 -16.72 0.88
C ALA A 145 3.42 -16.25 -0.49
N ARG A 146 4.01 -17.15 -1.28
CA ARG A 146 4.48 -16.85 -2.64
C ARG A 146 3.33 -16.53 -3.59
N SER A 147 2.25 -17.31 -3.55
CA SER A 147 1.07 -17.09 -4.37
C SER A 147 0.39 -15.73 -4.05
N LEU A 148 0.23 -15.38 -2.78
CA LEU A 148 -0.25 -14.04 -2.38
C LEU A 148 0.69 -12.95 -2.90
N ARG A 149 2.00 -13.16 -2.83
CA ARG A 149 2.99 -12.21 -3.31
C ARG A 149 2.87 -11.97 -4.82
N HIS A 150 2.65 -13.00 -5.63
CA HIS A 150 2.38 -12.85 -7.07
C HIS A 150 1.23 -11.88 -7.34
N VAL A 151 0.13 -12.01 -6.59
CA VAL A 151 -1.03 -11.11 -6.74
C VAL A 151 -0.71 -9.70 -6.24
N ALA A 152 -0.07 -9.56 -5.08
CA ALA A 152 0.26 -8.26 -4.50
C ALA A 152 1.32 -7.48 -5.31
N GLU A 153 2.25 -8.16 -5.97
CA GLU A 153 3.28 -7.55 -6.83
C GLU A 153 2.84 -7.44 -8.31
N ASN A 154 1.60 -7.81 -8.64
CA ASN A 154 1.06 -7.70 -10.00
C ASN A 154 1.08 -6.24 -10.49
N SER A 155 1.57 -6.01 -11.72
CA SER A 155 1.72 -4.67 -12.29
C SER A 155 0.39 -3.96 -12.54
N THR A 156 -0.63 -4.70 -12.99
CA THR A 156 -1.97 -4.15 -13.21
C THR A 156 -2.59 -3.68 -11.89
N LEU A 157 -2.46 -4.47 -10.82
CA LEU A 157 -2.90 -4.05 -9.48
C LEU A 157 -2.14 -2.80 -9.02
N ALA A 158 -0.82 -2.77 -9.26
CA ALA A 158 -0.01 -1.61 -8.90
C ALA A 158 -0.45 -0.33 -9.63
N GLU A 159 -0.76 -0.41 -10.92
CA GLU A 159 -1.25 0.73 -11.69
C GLU A 159 -2.65 1.18 -11.25
N GLN A 160 -3.58 0.25 -11.06
CA GLN A 160 -4.97 0.54 -10.70
C GLN A 160 -5.13 1.15 -9.29
N GLU A 161 -4.28 0.75 -8.36
CA GLU A 161 -4.38 1.17 -6.97
C GLU A 161 -3.45 2.35 -6.62
N PHE A 162 -2.57 2.79 -7.54
CA PHE A 162 -1.56 3.80 -7.24
C PHE A 162 -2.13 5.11 -6.68
N ASN A 163 -3.08 5.73 -7.38
CA ASN A 163 -3.67 7.00 -6.94
C ASN A 163 -4.42 6.85 -5.61
N LYS A 164 -5.13 5.74 -5.41
CA LYS A 164 -5.85 5.44 -4.17
C LYS A 164 -4.89 5.29 -2.99
N ALA A 165 -3.83 4.53 -3.19
CA ALA A 165 -2.78 4.38 -2.20
C ALA A 165 -2.07 5.72 -1.93
N PHE A 166 -1.72 6.47 -2.98
CA PHE A 166 -1.04 7.75 -2.84
C PHE A 166 -1.83 8.73 -1.98
N VAL A 167 -3.15 8.84 -2.20
CA VAL A 167 -4.02 9.68 -1.35
C VAL A 167 -4.06 9.18 0.08
N LEU A 168 -4.25 7.87 0.30
CA LEU A 168 -4.27 7.29 1.65
C LEU A 168 -2.98 7.58 2.41
N MET A 169 -1.85 7.50 1.71
CA MET A 169 -0.53 7.75 2.31
C MET A 169 -0.32 9.20 2.74
N GLN A 170 -1.04 10.18 2.17
CA GLN A 170 -0.99 11.56 2.67
C GLN A 170 -1.59 11.63 4.09
N TYR A 171 -2.70 10.92 4.35
CA TYR A 171 -3.27 10.81 5.69
C TYR A 171 -2.34 10.07 6.65
N PHE A 172 -1.77 8.97 6.22
CA PHE A 172 -0.87 8.15 7.06
C PHE A 172 0.46 8.85 7.33
N GLY A 173 1.08 9.42 6.32
CA GLY A 173 2.40 10.06 6.41
C GLY A 173 2.36 11.42 7.11
N TYR A 174 1.45 12.31 6.66
CA TYR A 174 1.40 13.67 7.19
C TYR A 174 0.48 13.81 8.39
N LEU A 175 -0.69 13.16 8.37
CA LEU A 175 -1.68 13.35 9.42
C LEU A 175 -1.69 12.23 10.47
N ARG A 176 -0.94 11.13 10.24
CA ARG A 176 -0.79 10.01 11.18
C ARG A 176 -2.12 9.45 11.68
N ARG A 177 -3.11 9.36 10.81
CA ARG A 177 -4.47 8.88 11.10
C ARG A 177 -5.14 8.27 9.88
N ASN A 178 -6.28 7.60 10.08
CA ASN A 178 -7.16 7.21 8.98
C ASN A 178 -7.90 8.44 8.41
N PRO A 179 -8.34 8.39 7.14
CA PRO A 179 -9.10 9.50 6.55
C PRO A 179 -10.38 9.86 7.31
N ASN A 180 -11.03 8.87 7.91
CA ASN A 180 -12.29 9.02 8.65
C ASN A 180 -12.11 9.18 10.17
N ASP A 181 -10.90 9.36 10.66
CA ASP A 181 -10.64 9.66 12.07
C ASP A 181 -10.81 11.17 12.34
N PRO A 182 -11.11 11.61 13.59
CA PRO A 182 -11.07 13.01 13.94
C PRO A 182 -9.70 13.67 13.59
N PRO A 183 -9.68 14.91 13.11
CA PRO A 183 -10.76 15.91 13.09
C PRO A 183 -11.65 15.92 11.83
N GLU A 184 -11.74 14.83 11.09
CA GLU A 184 -12.63 14.77 9.92
C GLU A 184 -14.08 15.05 10.33
N PRO A 185 -14.76 16.10 9.75
CA PRO A 185 -16.05 16.56 10.27
C PRO A 185 -17.16 15.52 10.23
N GLY A 186 -17.20 14.71 9.14
CA GLY A 186 -18.20 13.65 8.96
C GLY A 186 -17.81 12.30 9.52
N LEU A 187 -16.58 12.15 10.03
CA LEU A 187 -15.99 10.86 10.35
C LEU A 187 -16.13 9.83 9.21
N ASP A 188 -16.09 10.34 7.98
CA ASP A 188 -16.30 9.59 6.75
C ASP A 188 -15.08 9.71 5.80
N PHE A 189 -15.25 9.31 4.57
CA PHE A 189 -14.20 9.37 3.54
C PHE A 189 -14.37 10.55 2.55
N ALA A 190 -15.15 11.58 2.90
CA ALA A 190 -15.41 12.69 1.98
C ALA A 190 -14.11 13.41 1.58
N GLY A 191 -13.23 13.69 2.54
CA GLY A 191 -11.92 14.29 2.28
C GLY A 191 -11.01 13.40 1.42
N TYR A 192 -10.99 12.10 1.69
CA TYR A 192 -10.24 11.13 0.87
C TYR A 192 -10.78 11.09 -0.57
N ASN A 193 -12.08 10.98 -0.75
CA ASN A 193 -12.72 10.93 -2.07
C ASN A 193 -12.51 12.24 -2.85
N PHE A 194 -12.56 13.39 -2.18
CA PHE A 194 -12.25 14.69 -2.79
C PHE A 194 -10.84 14.69 -3.39
N TRP A 195 -9.84 14.28 -2.61
CA TRP A 195 -8.46 14.26 -3.08
C TRP A 195 -8.21 13.22 -4.16
N LEU A 196 -8.83 12.05 -4.08
CA LEU A 196 -8.73 11.02 -5.12
C LEU A 196 -9.32 11.50 -6.44
N ASN A 197 -10.51 12.10 -6.40
CA ASN A 197 -11.14 12.67 -7.60
C ASN A 197 -10.28 13.77 -8.21
N LYS A 198 -9.74 14.67 -7.37
CA LYS A 198 -8.87 15.75 -7.82
C LYS A 198 -7.58 15.19 -8.44
N LEU A 199 -6.93 14.23 -7.81
CA LEU A 199 -5.73 13.59 -8.35
C LEU A 199 -6.00 12.91 -9.70
N ASN A 200 -7.13 12.21 -9.83
CA ASN A 200 -7.54 11.57 -11.08
C ASN A 200 -7.83 12.59 -12.20
N GLN A 201 -8.42 13.75 -11.90
CA GLN A 201 -8.63 14.83 -12.87
C GLN A 201 -7.32 15.35 -13.48
N PHE A 202 -6.22 15.27 -12.73
CA PHE A 202 -4.89 15.64 -13.18
C PHE A 202 -4.00 14.44 -13.56
N ASN A 203 -4.62 13.30 -13.89
CA ASN A 203 -3.91 12.08 -14.31
C ASN A 203 -2.80 11.64 -13.35
N GLY A 204 -3.00 11.79 -12.05
CA GLY A 204 -2.04 11.44 -11.01
C GLY A 204 -0.98 12.53 -10.73
N ASP A 205 -1.03 13.67 -11.39
CA ASP A 205 -0.12 14.78 -11.10
C ASP A 205 -0.52 15.49 -9.79
N PHE A 206 0.12 15.09 -8.70
CA PHE A 206 -0.11 15.64 -7.36
C PHE A 206 0.25 17.13 -7.23
N ARG A 207 1.10 17.68 -8.14
CA ARG A 207 1.48 19.09 -8.13
C ARG A 207 0.35 19.93 -8.70
N ASN A 208 -0.16 19.56 -9.86
CA ASN A 208 -1.31 20.22 -10.49
C ASN A 208 -2.59 20.06 -9.65
N ALA A 209 -2.69 18.96 -8.90
CA ALA A 209 -3.77 18.75 -7.93
C ALA A 209 -3.61 19.57 -6.63
N ASP A 210 -2.48 20.25 -6.40
CA ASP A 210 -2.12 20.95 -5.15
C ASP A 210 -2.23 20.08 -3.90
N MET A 211 -2.19 18.75 -4.05
CA MET A 211 -2.54 17.84 -2.97
C MET A 211 -1.50 17.83 -1.86
N VAL A 212 -0.24 17.53 -2.18
CA VAL A 212 0.85 17.47 -1.19
C VAL A 212 1.01 18.81 -0.47
N LYS A 213 0.93 19.92 -1.23
CA LYS A 213 0.95 21.28 -0.67
C LYS A 213 -0.14 21.46 0.38
N SER A 214 -1.37 21.10 0.05
CA SER A 214 -2.53 21.28 0.95
C SER A 214 -2.37 20.52 2.26
N PHE A 215 -1.84 19.29 2.22
CA PHE A 215 -1.53 18.54 3.45
C PHE A 215 -0.45 19.21 4.29
N LEU A 216 0.66 19.64 3.66
CA LEU A 216 1.79 20.27 4.36
C LEU A 216 1.46 21.63 5.02
N VAL A 217 0.53 22.40 4.42
CA VAL A 217 0.14 23.69 4.95
C VAL A 217 -1.10 23.64 5.84
N SER A 218 -1.72 22.46 5.99
CA SER A 218 -2.92 22.29 6.80
C SER A 218 -2.67 22.63 8.27
N THR A 219 -3.68 23.18 8.94
CA THR A 219 -3.62 23.46 10.38
C THR A 219 -3.35 22.17 11.16
N GLU A 220 -3.95 21.05 10.77
CA GLU A 220 -3.76 19.76 11.42
C GLU A 220 -2.29 19.31 11.37
N TYR A 221 -1.63 19.40 10.19
CA TYR A 221 -0.22 19.06 10.07
C TYR A 221 0.66 19.94 10.96
N ARG A 222 0.43 21.27 10.93
CA ARG A 222 1.20 22.22 11.72
C ARG A 222 1.06 21.98 13.22
N GLN A 223 -0.16 21.74 13.71
CA GLN A 223 -0.41 21.41 15.11
C GLN A 223 0.27 20.12 15.57
N ARG A 224 0.31 19.11 14.68
CA ARG A 224 0.89 17.81 14.98
C ARG A 224 2.41 17.83 15.08
N PHE A 225 3.07 18.66 14.30
CA PHE A 225 4.54 18.74 14.24
C PHE A 225 5.13 20.03 14.81
N GLY A 226 4.32 20.88 15.45
CA GLY A 226 4.79 22.04 16.24
C GLY A 226 5.28 23.21 15.41
N PHE A 227 4.66 23.48 14.26
CA PHE A 227 4.97 24.63 13.39
C PHE A 227 3.93 25.74 13.50
#